data_52887a8c3dd83ffbb4cecd9a48860653
#
_entry.id   52887a8c3dd83ffbb4cecd9a48860653
#
_cell.length_a   1.000
_cell.length_b   1.000
_cell.length_c   1.000
_cell.angle_alpha   90.00
_cell.angle_beta   90.00
_cell.angle_gamma   90.00
#
_symmetry.space_group_name_H-M   'P 1'
#
loop_
_entity.id
_entity.type
_entity.pdbx_description
1 polymer ?
#
loop_
_entity_poly.entity_id
_entity_poly.type
_entity_poly.pdbx_seq_one_letter_code
_entity_poly.pdbx_strand_id
1 'polypeptide(L)'
;ELLKIPSVSADSAYSQDVIDTAEAVKKSLDKAGCNHVEICETPGYPIVFGEHIIDKNLPTVLVYGHYDVQPPDPMELWTSPPFEPVIKTTEIHPEGAIFARGACDDKGQMYMHVKAFEYMIANNCLPCNVKFMIEGEEEVGSKSLGWFVENNQEKLSCDVILISDTGMISNSQPSITTGLRGLSYVEVEVTGPNRDLHSGLYGGAVANPINVLTKMIASLHDENNHITIPGFYDKVEELSKDERAEMAKRPYSEEDYK
;
A
#
# COMPACT_ATOMS: atom_id res chain seq x y z
N GLU A 1 10.29 -12.16 13.34
CA GLU A 1 10.36 -11.21 14.46
C GLU A 1 9.57 -9.94 14.14
N LEU A 2 9.73 -9.27 12.95
CA LEU A 2 8.99 -8.05 12.59
C LEU A 2 7.47 -8.21 12.67
N LEU A 3 6.94 -9.38 12.29
CA LEU A 3 5.50 -9.66 12.30
C LEU A 3 4.92 -9.82 13.73
N LYS A 4 5.77 -9.91 14.76
CA LYS A 4 5.32 -9.98 16.15
C LYS A 4 5.07 -8.61 16.77
N ILE A 5 5.56 -7.54 16.14
CA ILE A 5 5.39 -6.18 16.64
C ILE A 5 4.12 -5.61 16.02
N PRO A 6 3.12 -5.24 16.83
CA PRO A 6 1.83 -4.75 16.34
C PRO A 6 1.89 -3.26 15.96
N SER A 7 2.59 -2.93 14.88
CA SER A 7 2.79 -1.55 14.43
C SER A 7 1.54 -0.95 13.76
N VAL A 8 0.43 -0.92 14.48
CA VAL A 8 -0.84 -0.37 14.00
C VAL A 8 -0.80 1.15 14.06
N SER A 9 -0.55 1.82 12.93
CA SER A 9 -0.39 3.28 12.85
C SER A 9 -1.68 4.06 13.12
N ALA A 10 -2.83 3.44 12.85
CA ALA A 10 -4.14 4.07 13.03
C ALA A 10 -4.60 4.20 14.50
N ASP A 11 -3.95 3.51 15.44
CA ASP A 11 -4.32 3.52 16.85
C ASP A 11 -3.15 3.94 17.73
N SER A 12 -3.34 5.04 18.48
CA SER A 12 -2.33 5.60 19.38
C SER A 12 -1.89 4.65 20.51
N ALA A 13 -2.67 3.63 20.83
CA ALA A 13 -2.28 2.59 21.78
C ALA A 13 -1.04 1.81 21.32
N TYR A 14 -0.80 1.73 20.02
CA TYR A 14 0.34 1.04 19.40
C TYR A 14 1.48 1.98 18.98
N SER A 15 1.45 3.26 19.36
CA SER A 15 2.47 4.24 18.91
C SER A 15 3.89 3.80 19.25
N GLN A 16 4.12 3.20 20.42
CA GLN A 16 5.45 2.69 20.78
C GLN A 16 5.85 1.49 19.91
N ASP A 17 4.92 0.61 19.57
CA ASP A 17 5.19 -0.54 18.70
C ASP A 17 5.56 -0.10 17.27
N VAL A 18 4.97 1.00 16.77
CA VAL A 18 5.35 1.60 15.49
C VAL A 18 6.82 2.08 15.55
N ILE A 19 7.21 2.78 16.61
CA ILE A 19 8.60 3.23 16.84
C ILE A 19 9.55 2.03 17.00
N ASP A 20 9.18 1.04 17.78
CA ASP A 20 9.98 -0.18 17.99
C ASP A 20 10.16 -0.96 16.68
N THR A 21 9.17 -0.90 15.78
CA THR A 21 9.29 -1.51 14.45
C THR A 21 10.29 -0.77 13.58
N ALA A 22 10.34 0.57 13.62
CA ALA A 22 11.37 1.35 12.92
C ALA A 22 12.78 0.95 13.38
N GLU A 23 12.99 0.77 14.69
CA GLU A 23 14.25 0.29 15.24
C GLU A 23 14.59 -1.14 14.78
N ALA A 24 13.60 -2.01 14.67
CA ALA A 24 13.79 -3.38 14.19
C ALA A 24 14.13 -3.41 12.69
N VAL A 25 13.50 -2.55 11.88
CA VAL A 25 13.83 -2.38 10.45
C VAL A 25 15.26 -1.84 10.30
N LYS A 26 15.63 -0.79 11.06
CA LYS A 26 17.00 -0.26 11.09
C LYS A 26 18.02 -1.35 11.36
N LYS A 27 17.83 -2.13 12.43
CA LYS A 27 18.70 -3.27 12.77
C LYS A 27 18.79 -4.31 11.66
N SER A 28 17.70 -4.53 10.93
CA SER A 28 17.67 -5.47 9.81
C SER A 28 18.52 -4.98 8.63
N LEU A 29 18.45 -3.69 8.30
CA LEU A 29 19.25 -3.05 7.25
C LEU A 29 20.75 -2.99 7.63
N ASP A 30 21.08 -2.62 8.87
CA ASP A 30 22.45 -2.66 9.39
C ASP A 30 23.04 -4.08 9.26
N LYS A 31 22.29 -5.10 9.66
CA LYS A 31 22.71 -6.51 9.58
C LYS A 31 22.85 -6.98 8.13
N ALA A 32 22.01 -6.50 7.23
CA ALA A 32 22.03 -6.86 5.82
C ALA A 32 23.26 -6.27 5.09
N GLY A 33 23.92 -5.27 5.66
CA GLY A 33 25.17 -4.72 5.14
C GLY A 33 25.05 -3.35 4.49
N CYS A 34 24.03 -2.56 4.83
CA CYS A 34 24.00 -1.15 4.44
C CYS A 34 25.23 -0.40 4.99
N ASN A 35 25.77 0.52 4.21
CA ASN A 35 26.90 1.36 4.64
C ASN A 35 26.49 2.40 5.69
N HIS A 36 25.25 2.86 5.58
CA HIS A 36 24.64 3.84 6.47
C HIS A 36 23.18 3.51 6.68
N VAL A 37 22.69 3.58 7.91
CA VAL A 37 21.27 3.43 8.26
C VAL A 37 20.92 4.42 9.36
N GLU A 38 19.84 5.16 9.16
CA GLU A 38 19.35 6.13 10.15
C GLU A 38 17.82 6.08 10.28
N ILE A 39 17.33 6.47 11.44
CA ILE A 39 15.90 6.78 11.66
C ILE A 39 15.74 8.28 11.50
N CYS A 40 14.98 8.68 10.53
CA CYS A 40 14.72 10.07 10.20
C CYS A 40 13.43 10.52 10.86
N GLU A 41 13.52 11.53 11.72
CA GLU A 41 12.34 12.16 12.34
C GLU A 41 11.47 12.82 11.27
N THR A 42 10.16 12.71 11.45
CA THR A 42 9.13 13.35 10.63
C THR A 42 8.10 14.03 11.54
N PRO A 43 7.14 14.79 10.99
CA PRO A 43 6.02 15.29 11.79
C PRO A 43 5.13 14.21 12.43
N GLY A 44 5.17 12.99 11.88
CA GLY A 44 4.46 11.82 12.37
C GLY A 44 5.38 10.68 12.78
N TYR A 45 5.14 9.47 12.29
CA TYR A 45 6.04 8.34 12.55
C TYR A 45 7.31 8.43 11.70
N PRO A 46 8.46 7.98 12.24
CA PRO A 46 9.75 8.14 11.57
C PRO A 46 9.86 7.31 10.29
N ILE A 47 10.76 7.76 9.40
CA ILE A 47 11.15 7.00 8.20
C ILE A 47 12.52 6.38 8.46
N VAL A 48 12.66 5.09 8.15
CA VAL A 48 13.96 4.42 8.18
C VAL A 48 14.61 4.57 6.81
N PHE A 49 15.74 5.26 6.78
CA PHE A 49 16.57 5.38 5.59
C PHE A 49 17.80 4.50 5.72
N GLY A 50 18.12 3.77 4.64
CA GLY A 50 19.34 2.98 4.54
C GLY A 50 20.00 3.17 3.18
N GLU A 51 21.32 3.07 3.10
CA GLU A 51 21.99 3.09 1.79
C GLU A 51 23.24 2.19 1.77
N HIS A 52 23.53 1.72 0.55
CA HIS A 52 24.76 1.04 0.20
C HIS A 52 25.22 1.53 -1.17
N ILE A 53 26.21 2.42 -1.15
CA ILE A 53 26.79 3.00 -2.35
C ILE A 53 28.10 2.31 -2.68
N ILE A 54 28.15 1.64 -3.84
CA ILE A 54 29.33 0.92 -4.35
C ILE A 54 30.20 1.87 -5.17
N ASP A 55 29.59 2.51 -6.18
CA ASP A 55 30.25 3.43 -7.12
C ASP A 55 29.22 4.46 -7.64
N LYS A 56 29.64 5.72 -7.69
CA LYS A 56 28.79 6.84 -8.17
C LYS A 56 28.35 6.72 -9.64
N ASN A 57 29.05 5.90 -10.43
CA ASN A 57 28.72 5.67 -11.82
C ASN A 57 27.72 4.51 -12.04
N LEU A 58 27.41 3.76 -11.00
CA LEU A 58 26.39 2.71 -11.07
C LEU A 58 25.00 3.29 -10.86
N PRO A 59 23.98 2.70 -11.51
CA PRO A 59 22.61 3.10 -11.25
C PRO A 59 22.24 2.88 -9.77
N THR A 60 21.35 3.73 -9.27
CA THR A 60 20.86 3.68 -7.89
C THR A 60 19.39 3.28 -7.89
N VAL A 61 19.07 2.22 -7.14
CA VAL A 61 17.71 1.76 -6.90
C VAL A 61 17.30 2.21 -5.50
N LEU A 62 16.18 2.91 -5.41
CA LEU A 62 15.51 3.23 -4.15
C LEU A 62 14.39 2.23 -3.90
N VAL A 63 14.52 1.41 -2.88
CA VAL A 63 13.49 0.50 -2.41
C VAL A 63 12.57 1.26 -1.45
N TYR A 64 11.28 1.33 -1.80
CA TYR A 64 10.25 1.86 -0.93
C TYR A 64 9.40 0.73 -0.36
N GLY A 65 8.95 0.88 0.86
CA GLY A 65 8.00 0.03 1.55
C GLY A 65 7.52 0.67 2.84
N HIS A 66 6.63 -0.01 3.55
CA HIS A 66 6.16 0.48 4.85
C HIS A 66 6.24 -0.60 5.93
N TYR A 67 6.34 -0.16 7.18
CA TYR A 67 6.45 -1.05 8.34
C TYR A 67 5.25 -0.99 9.26
N ASP A 68 4.33 -0.06 9.06
CA ASP A 68 3.05 -0.04 9.76
C ASP A 68 2.06 -1.03 9.15
N VAL A 69 0.98 -1.27 9.85
CA VAL A 69 -0.04 -2.25 9.45
C VAL A 69 -1.44 -1.78 9.83
N GLN A 70 -2.44 -2.25 9.10
CA GLN A 70 -3.85 -2.07 9.43
C GLN A 70 -4.23 -2.72 10.77
N PRO A 71 -5.25 -2.20 11.47
CA PRO A 71 -5.88 -2.90 12.59
C PRO A 71 -6.30 -4.33 12.21
N PRO A 72 -6.17 -5.31 13.12
CA PRO A 72 -6.53 -6.70 12.81
C PRO A 72 -8.04 -7.00 12.91
N ASP A 73 -8.87 -5.99 12.97
CA ASP A 73 -10.32 -6.16 13.08
C ASP A 73 -10.95 -6.70 11.77
N PRO A 74 -12.01 -7.53 11.90
CA PRO A 74 -12.58 -8.10 13.14
C PRO A 74 -11.77 -9.31 13.64
N MET A 75 -11.44 -9.30 14.93
CA MET A 75 -10.58 -10.31 15.58
C MET A 75 -11.11 -11.73 15.49
N GLU A 76 -12.43 -11.91 15.47
CA GLU A 76 -13.09 -13.22 15.41
C GLU A 76 -12.89 -13.97 14.09
N LEU A 77 -12.45 -13.29 13.04
CA LEU A 77 -12.18 -13.92 11.74
C LEU A 77 -10.76 -14.51 11.66
N TRP A 78 -9.89 -14.21 12.61
CA TRP A 78 -8.54 -14.74 12.61
C TRP A 78 -8.50 -16.19 13.11
N THR A 79 -7.89 -17.09 12.34
CA THR A 79 -7.69 -18.51 12.72
C THR A 79 -6.46 -18.72 13.61
N SER A 80 -5.62 -17.71 13.76
CA SER A 80 -4.48 -17.63 14.69
C SER A 80 -4.30 -16.17 15.08
N PRO A 81 -3.74 -15.85 16.27
CA PRO A 81 -3.54 -14.46 16.67
C PRO A 81 -2.75 -13.67 15.62
N PRO A 82 -3.21 -12.47 15.25
CA PRO A 82 -2.65 -11.72 14.11
C PRO A 82 -1.17 -11.36 14.26
N PHE A 83 -0.66 -11.19 15.49
CA PHE A 83 0.73 -10.87 15.79
C PHE A 83 1.53 -12.05 16.37
N GLU A 84 1.01 -13.26 16.23
CA GLU A 84 1.71 -14.51 16.51
C GLU A 84 1.92 -15.30 15.19
N PRO A 85 2.98 -14.97 14.42
CA PRO A 85 3.18 -15.54 13.09
C PRO A 85 3.30 -17.06 13.15
N VAL A 86 2.54 -17.74 12.31
CA VAL A 86 2.55 -19.20 12.18
C VAL A 86 2.80 -19.61 10.74
N ILE A 87 3.50 -20.73 10.55
CA ILE A 87 3.66 -21.33 9.23
C ILE A 87 2.62 -22.44 9.10
N LYS A 88 1.78 -22.37 8.07
CA LYS A 88 0.75 -23.36 7.76
C LYS A 88 0.84 -23.80 6.31
N THR A 89 0.64 -25.09 6.05
CA THR A 89 0.39 -25.61 4.72
C THR A 89 -1.12 -25.55 4.43
N THR A 90 -1.48 -25.18 3.22
CA THR A 90 -2.86 -25.17 2.73
C THR A 90 -2.91 -25.75 1.33
N GLU A 91 -4.09 -25.97 0.78
CA GLU A 91 -4.24 -26.38 -0.62
C GLU A 91 -3.60 -25.38 -1.60
N ILE A 92 -3.70 -24.07 -1.29
CA ILE A 92 -3.11 -23.00 -2.10
C ILE A 92 -1.59 -22.88 -1.87
N HIS A 93 -1.12 -23.18 -0.66
CA HIS A 93 0.29 -23.07 -0.26
C HIS A 93 0.80 -24.42 0.28
N PRO A 94 1.02 -25.42 -0.58
CA PRO A 94 1.45 -26.75 -0.16
C PRO A 94 2.86 -26.77 0.46
N GLU A 95 3.71 -25.84 0.08
CA GLU A 95 5.05 -25.67 0.65
C GLU A 95 5.06 -24.87 1.97
N GLY A 96 3.89 -24.35 2.38
CA GLY A 96 3.72 -23.53 3.55
C GLY A 96 3.78 -22.02 3.27
N ALA A 97 3.01 -21.28 4.03
CA ALA A 97 3.02 -19.81 4.03
C ALA A 97 3.01 -19.28 5.47
N ILE A 98 3.49 -18.04 5.64
CA ILE A 98 3.45 -17.34 6.92
C ILE A 98 2.11 -16.62 7.03
N PHE A 99 1.36 -16.91 8.09
CA PHE A 99 0.08 -16.27 8.40
C PHE A 99 0.26 -15.33 9.59
N ALA A 100 0.12 -14.03 9.34
CA ALA A 100 0.13 -12.97 10.33
C ALA A 100 -0.35 -11.66 9.71
N ARG A 101 -0.74 -10.66 10.50
CA ARG A 101 -0.91 -9.28 10.04
C ARG A 101 0.44 -8.73 9.55
N GLY A 102 0.46 -8.03 8.40
CA GLY A 102 1.68 -7.51 7.78
C GLY A 102 2.51 -8.53 7.01
N ALA A 103 2.08 -9.80 6.91
CA ALA A 103 2.85 -10.83 6.19
C ALA A 103 2.83 -10.63 4.67
N CYS A 104 1.77 -10.02 4.13
CA CYS A 104 1.61 -9.73 2.70
C CYS A 104 1.20 -8.28 2.41
N ASP A 105 1.38 -7.39 3.42
CA ASP A 105 1.09 -5.96 3.35
C ASP A 105 1.72 -5.27 4.58
N ASP A 106 2.87 -4.60 4.49
CA ASP A 106 3.93 -4.70 3.46
C ASP A 106 5.24 -5.25 4.09
N LYS A 107 5.21 -5.58 5.43
CA LYS A 107 6.42 -6.09 6.12
C LYS A 107 7.07 -7.27 5.42
N GLY A 108 6.25 -8.17 4.82
CA GLY A 108 6.75 -9.32 4.09
C GLY A 108 7.48 -8.92 2.81
N GLN A 109 6.86 -8.08 1.97
CA GLN A 109 7.43 -7.63 0.70
C GLN A 109 8.65 -6.73 0.93
N MET A 110 8.55 -5.77 1.84
CA MET A 110 9.68 -4.92 2.25
C MET A 110 10.86 -5.78 2.72
N TYR A 111 10.61 -6.75 3.59
CA TYR A 111 11.66 -7.62 4.13
C TYR A 111 12.25 -8.57 3.07
N MET A 112 11.50 -8.94 2.06
CA MET A 112 12.01 -9.69 0.91
C MET A 112 13.16 -8.93 0.22
N HIS A 113 13.04 -7.63 0.03
CA HIS A 113 14.11 -6.79 -0.54
C HIS A 113 15.32 -6.70 0.38
N VAL A 114 15.12 -6.58 1.70
CA VAL A 114 16.22 -6.62 2.68
C VAL A 114 16.98 -7.94 2.58
N LYS A 115 16.28 -9.06 2.44
CA LYS A 115 16.91 -10.38 2.32
C LYS A 115 17.59 -10.61 0.97
N ALA A 116 17.01 -10.11 -0.11
CA ALA A 116 17.65 -10.14 -1.44
C ALA A 116 18.95 -9.32 -1.44
N PHE A 117 18.92 -8.12 -0.85
CA PHE A 117 20.09 -7.28 -0.67
C PHE A 117 21.17 -7.98 0.19
N GLU A 118 20.83 -8.51 1.37
CA GLU A 118 21.73 -9.25 2.24
C GLU A 118 22.41 -10.42 1.50
N TYR A 119 21.63 -11.16 0.69
CA TYR A 119 22.16 -12.25 -0.13
C TYR A 119 23.15 -11.75 -1.18
N MET A 120 22.83 -10.68 -1.89
CA MET A 120 23.70 -10.12 -2.93
C MET A 120 25.00 -9.55 -2.34
N ILE A 121 24.95 -8.91 -1.18
CA ILE A 121 26.15 -8.46 -0.44
C ILE A 121 27.01 -9.65 -0.05
N ALA A 122 26.43 -10.67 0.58
CA ALA A 122 27.15 -11.85 1.05
C ALA A 122 27.86 -12.62 -0.08
N ASN A 123 27.33 -12.56 -1.31
CA ASN A 123 27.86 -13.24 -2.50
C ASN A 123 28.66 -12.31 -3.43
N ASN A 124 28.90 -11.05 -3.05
CA ASN A 124 29.59 -10.05 -3.87
C ASN A 124 29.00 -9.92 -5.30
N CYS A 125 27.69 -9.95 -5.41
CA CYS A 125 27.00 -9.90 -6.71
C CYS A 125 25.99 -8.74 -6.82
N LEU A 126 26.06 -7.73 -5.96
CA LEU A 126 25.20 -6.56 -6.05
C LEU A 126 25.62 -5.70 -7.26
N PRO A 127 24.74 -5.50 -8.27
CA PRO A 127 25.12 -4.84 -9.53
C PRO A 127 24.92 -3.32 -9.54
N CYS A 128 24.33 -2.74 -8.49
CA CYS A 128 23.91 -1.34 -8.43
C CYS A 128 24.03 -0.78 -7.01
N ASN A 129 23.93 0.53 -6.87
CA ASN A 129 23.73 1.17 -5.58
C ASN A 129 22.30 0.92 -5.12
N VAL A 130 22.10 0.75 -3.81
CA VAL A 130 20.78 0.53 -3.24
C VAL A 130 20.53 1.52 -2.12
N LYS A 131 19.35 2.11 -2.12
CA LYS A 131 18.80 2.90 -1.02
C LYS A 131 17.49 2.28 -0.56
N PHE A 132 17.17 2.45 0.71
CA PHE A 132 15.90 2.06 1.33
C PHE A 132 15.25 3.28 1.95
N MET A 133 13.95 3.43 1.72
CA MET A 133 13.10 4.42 2.38
C MET A 133 11.84 3.69 2.84
N ILE A 134 11.77 3.41 4.15
CA ILE A 134 10.70 2.60 4.73
C ILE A 134 9.92 3.45 5.73
N GLU A 135 8.64 3.72 5.43
CA GLU A 135 7.78 4.59 6.24
C GLU A 135 6.91 3.83 7.24
N GLY A 136 6.28 4.57 8.15
CA GLY A 136 5.40 4.03 9.19
C GLY A 136 4.01 4.66 9.24
N GLU A 137 3.53 5.27 8.15
CA GLU A 137 2.25 5.95 8.05
C GLU A 137 1.47 5.61 6.76
N GLU A 138 1.88 4.59 6.01
CA GLU A 138 1.23 4.26 4.73
C GLU A 138 -0.27 3.98 4.94
N GLU A 139 -0.60 3.19 5.94
CA GLU A 139 -1.94 2.73 6.27
C GLU A 139 -2.87 3.83 6.85
N VAL A 140 -2.32 5.03 7.06
CA VAL A 140 -3.07 6.25 7.46
C VAL A 140 -2.89 7.39 6.46
N GLY A 141 -2.40 7.09 5.25
CA GLY A 141 -2.31 7.99 4.10
C GLY A 141 -1.01 8.77 4.01
N SER A 142 0.11 8.26 4.54
CA SER A 142 1.48 8.77 4.35
C SER A 142 1.62 10.27 4.58
N LYS A 143 1.04 10.77 5.67
CA LYS A 143 0.93 12.23 5.93
C LYS A 143 2.27 12.95 5.98
N SER A 144 3.31 12.26 6.45
CA SER A 144 4.67 12.82 6.58
C SER A 144 5.55 12.57 5.37
N LEU A 145 5.18 11.65 4.46
CA LEU A 145 6.00 11.24 3.33
C LEU A 145 6.30 12.41 2.38
N GLY A 146 5.29 13.19 2.01
CA GLY A 146 5.48 14.34 1.13
C GLY A 146 6.48 15.34 1.71
N TRP A 147 6.32 15.70 2.99
CA TRP A 147 7.26 16.55 3.70
C TRP A 147 8.68 15.98 3.72
N PHE A 148 8.82 14.68 3.98
CA PHE A 148 10.13 14.02 4.03
C PHE A 148 10.82 14.06 2.66
N VAL A 149 10.11 13.71 1.59
CA VAL A 149 10.65 13.72 0.22
C VAL A 149 11.09 15.13 -0.19
N GLU A 150 10.27 16.16 0.08
CA GLU A 150 10.60 17.54 -0.24
C GLU A 150 11.87 18.03 0.46
N ASN A 151 12.10 17.61 1.71
CA ASN A 151 13.26 18.03 2.50
C ASN A 151 14.50 17.14 2.32
N ASN A 152 14.41 16.02 1.59
CA ASN A 152 15.49 15.04 1.45
C ASN A 152 15.76 14.65 -0.02
N GLN A 153 15.48 15.51 -0.99
CA GLN A 153 15.58 15.21 -2.43
C GLN A 153 16.96 14.68 -2.84
N GLU A 154 18.04 15.30 -2.34
CA GLU A 154 19.41 14.87 -2.65
C GLU A 154 19.70 13.47 -2.05
N LYS A 155 19.31 13.25 -0.80
CA LYS A 155 19.44 11.96 -0.11
C LYS A 155 18.70 10.84 -0.87
N LEU A 156 17.50 11.12 -1.36
CA LEU A 156 16.62 10.18 -2.05
C LEU A 156 16.88 10.07 -3.56
N SER A 157 17.80 10.86 -4.12
CA SER A 157 18.13 10.81 -5.54
C SER A 157 18.46 9.38 -5.98
N CYS A 158 17.79 8.92 -7.05
CA CYS A 158 17.88 7.55 -7.57
C CYS A 158 17.52 7.53 -9.07
N ASP A 159 17.83 6.44 -9.75
CA ASP A 159 17.47 6.21 -11.15
C ASP A 159 16.15 5.45 -11.28
N VAL A 160 15.87 4.56 -10.30
CA VAL A 160 14.66 3.73 -10.27
C VAL A 160 14.14 3.64 -8.85
N ILE A 161 12.81 3.71 -8.70
CA ILE A 161 12.12 3.39 -7.45
C ILE A 161 11.49 2.00 -7.59
N LEU A 162 11.78 1.11 -6.65
CA LEU A 162 11.24 -0.24 -6.57
C LEU A 162 10.23 -0.30 -5.43
N ILE A 163 8.97 -0.56 -5.77
CA ILE A 163 7.84 -0.68 -4.84
C ILE A 163 7.23 -2.06 -5.03
N SER A 164 7.08 -2.85 -3.97
CA SER A 164 6.52 -4.19 -4.01
C SER A 164 5.26 -4.37 -3.17
N ASP A 165 4.65 -3.27 -2.75
CA ASP A 165 3.34 -3.28 -2.10
C ASP A 165 2.25 -3.59 -3.14
N THR A 166 2.32 -4.81 -3.66
CA THR A 166 1.48 -5.34 -4.74
C THR A 166 1.33 -6.85 -4.59
N GLY A 167 0.33 -7.41 -5.29
CA GLY A 167 0.12 -8.86 -5.35
C GLY A 167 0.78 -9.52 -6.56
N MET A 168 0.92 -10.84 -6.50
CA MET A 168 1.17 -11.71 -7.65
C MET A 168 -0.15 -12.11 -8.31
N ILE A 169 -0.13 -12.44 -9.60
CA ILE A 169 -1.32 -12.96 -10.30
C ILE A 169 -1.74 -14.32 -9.70
N SER A 170 -0.78 -15.17 -9.40
CA SER A 170 -0.97 -16.44 -8.68
C SER A 170 0.36 -16.89 -8.06
N ASN A 171 0.34 -17.94 -7.24
CA ASN A 171 1.56 -18.50 -6.61
C ASN A 171 2.64 -18.93 -7.61
N SER A 172 2.26 -19.25 -8.85
CA SER A 172 3.17 -19.68 -9.91
C SER A 172 3.42 -18.62 -10.98
N GLN A 173 2.76 -17.46 -10.89
CA GLN A 173 2.81 -16.43 -11.92
C GLN A 173 3.26 -15.09 -11.30
N PRO A 174 4.57 -14.81 -11.30
CA PRO A 174 5.07 -13.51 -10.87
C PRO A 174 4.60 -12.41 -11.83
N SER A 175 4.50 -11.19 -11.32
CA SER A 175 4.10 -10.03 -12.12
C SER A 175 4.91 -8.80 -11.74
N ILE A 176 5.06 -7.89 -12.70
CA ILE A 176 5.58 -6.55 -12.48
C ILE A 176 4.44 -5.58 -12.76
N THR A 177 4.01 -4.86 -11.73
CA THR A 177 2.99 -3.81 -11.86
C THR A 177 3.64 -2.57 -12.45
N THR A 178 3.20 -2.15 -13.64
CA THR A 178 3.79 -1.01 -14.37
C THR A 178 2.97 0.26 -14.26
N GLY A 179 1.82 0.21 -13.59
CA GLY A 179 0.95 1.34 -13.36
C GLY A 179 -0.18 1.00 -12.39
N LEU A 180 -0.74 2.02 -11.78
CA LEU A 180 -1.84 1.92 -10.83
C LEU A 180 -3.06 2.66 -11.35
N ARG A 181 -4.24 2.26 -10.86
CA ARG A 181 -5.48 3.01 -11.10
C ARG A 181 -5.46 4.27 -10.23
N GLY A 182 -5.98 5.36 -10.77
CA GLY A 182 -6.22 6.56 -9.99
C GLY A 182 -7.30 6.35 -8.93
N LEU A 183 -7.23 7.13 -7.87
CA LEU A 183 -8.22 7.18 -6.79
C LEU A 183 -8.81 8.59 -6.74
N SER A 184 -10.14 8.66 -6.63
CA SER A 184 -10.86 9.90 -6.28
C SER A 184 -11.83 9.56 -5.15
N TYR A 185 -11.60 10.16 -3.99
CA TYR A 185 -12.45 10.01 -2.82
C TYR A 185 -13.22 11.31 -2.59
N VAL A 186 -14.53 11.20 -2.44
CA VAL A 186 -15.41 12.36 -2.21
C VAL A 186 -16.44 12.03 -1.14
N GLU A 187 -16.83 13.05 -0.39
CA GLU A 187 -17.95 13.01 0.54
C GLU A 187 -19.04 13.94 0.04
N VAL A 188 -20.28 13.50 0.09
CA VAL A 188 -21.44 14.31 -0.34
C VAL A 188 -22.40 14.44 0.84
N GLU A 189 -22.58 15.67 1.32
CA GLU A 189 -23.57 16.00 2.33
C GLU A 189 -24.75 16.72 1.70
N VAL A 190 -25.98 16.26 1.97
CA VAL A 190 -27.20 16.92 1.55
C VAL A 190 -27.98 17.39 2.77
N THR A 191 -27.98 18.70 2.97
CA THR A 191 -28.71 19.34 4.09
C THR A 191 -30.18 19.56 3.70
N GLY A 192 -31.10 19.06 4.52
CA GLY A 192 -32.53 19.22 4.39
C GLY A 192 -33.08 20.38 5.24
N PRO A 193 -34.38 20.32 5.60
CA PRO A 193 -35.00 21.30 6.50
C PRO A 193 -34.27 21.42 7.85
N ASN A 194 -34.43 22.55 8.54
CA ASN A 194 -33.77 22.85 9.83
C ASN A 194 -34.33 22.04 11.02
N ARG A 195 -35.28 21.15 10.81
CA ARG A 195 -35.88 20.25 11.80
C ARG A 195 -36.59 19.07 11.10
N ASP A 196 -36.87 18.03 11.88
CA ASP A 196 -37.69 16.93 11.42
C ASP A 196 -39.11 17.38 11.11
N LEU A 197 -39.63 16.88 9.98
CA LEU A 197 -40.94 17.24 9.47
C LEU A 197 -41.86 16.00 9.49
N HIS A 198 -43.11 16.20 9.93
CA HIS A 198 -44.11 15.16 9.91
C HIS A 198 -44.51 14.83 8.47
N SER A 199 -44.32 13.57 8.05
CA SER A 199 -44.58 13.13 6.67
C SER A 199 -46.03 13.32 6.21
N GLY A 200 -47.00 13.19 7.09
CA GLY A 200 -48.42 13.41 6.79
C GLY A 200 -48.80 14.86 6.46
N LEU A 201 -47.93 15.82 6.85
CA LEU A 201 -48.15 17.26 6.57
C LEU A 201 -47.28 17.77 5.43
N TYR A 202 -46.03 17.26 5.34
CA TYR A 202 -45.00 17.80 4.44
C TYR A 202 -44.59 16.80 3.34
N GLY A 203 -45.10 15.56 3.38
CA GLY A 203 -44.78 14.54 2.38
C GLY A 203 -45.22 14.99 0.96
N GLY A 204 -44.31 14.94 0.01
CA GLY A 204 -44.50 15.43 -1.36
C GLY A 204 -44.35 16.96 -1.53
N ALA A 205 -44.44 17.76 -0.47
CA ALA A 205 -44.26 19.20 -0.53
C ALA A 205 -42.82 19.66 -0.27
N VAL A 206 -42.10 18.92 0.57
CA VAL A 206 -40.69 19.20 0.91
C VAL A 206 -39.83 18.02 0.50
N ALA A 207 -38.69 18.29 -0.16
CA ALA A 207 -37.78 17.25 -0.60
C ALA A 207 -37.10 16.56 0.60
N ASN A 208 -37.13 15.24 0.59
CA ASN A 208 -36.38 14.44 1.56
C ASN A 208 -34.91 14.36 1.15
N PRO A 209 -33.93 14.77 2.00
CA PRO A 209 -32.52 14.79 1.65
C PRO A 209 -31.98 13.40 1.25
N ILE A 210 -32.49 12.31 1.81
CA ILE A 210 -32.10 10.95 1.43
C ILE A 210 -32.49 10.65 -0.02
N ASN A 211 -33.72 11.02 -0.42
CA ASN A 211 -34.19 10.85 -1.79
C ASN A 211 -33.42 11.73 -2.80
N VAL A 212 -32.97 12.90 -2.37
CA VAL A 212 -32.13 13.76 -3.19
C VAL A 212 -30.74 13.15 -3.34
N LEU A 213 -30.10 12.76 -2.24
CA LEU A 213 -28.76 12.14 -2.22
C LEU A 213 -28.71 10.87 -3.08
N THR A 214 -29.69 9.98 -2.95
CA THR A 214 -29.74 8.74 -3.74
C THR A 214 -29.85 9.01 -5.24
N LYS A 215 -30.65 10.02 -5.64
CA LYS A 215 -30.75 10.43 -7.04
C LYS A 215 -29.44 11.05 -7.56
N MET A 216 -28.77 11.86 -6.75
CA MET A 216 -27.48 12.44 -7.10
C MET A 216 -26.43 11.33 -7.32
N ILE A 217 -26.30 10.39 -6.39
CA ILE A 217 -25.36 9.27 -6.52
C ILE A 217 -25.70 8.41 -7.74
N ALA A 218 -26.99 8.05 -7.92
CA ALA A 218 -27.42 7.26 -9.07
C ALA A 218 -27.15 7.95 -10.41
N SER A 219 -27.16 9.29 -10.45
CA SER A 219 -26.89 10.02 -11.68
C SER A 219 -25.41 10.06 -12.10
N LEU A 220 -24.50 9.58 -11.24
CA LEU A 220 -23.05 9.53 -11.55
C LEU A 220 -22.68 8.36 -12.47
N HIS A 221 -23.59 7.42 -12.70
CA HIS A 221 -23.39 6.27 -13.58
C HIS A 221 -24.60 6.09 -14.51
N ASP A 222 -24.34 5.68 -15.73
CA ASP A 222 -25.37 5.22 -16.65
C ASP A 222 -25.70 3.72 -16.44
N GLU A 223 -26.60 3.19 -17.29
CA GLU A 223 -27.02 1.79 -17.26
C GLU A 223 -25.91 0.77 -17.54
N ASN A 224 -24.77 1.22 -18.10
CA ASN A 224 -23.59 0.42 -18.39
C ASN A 224 -22.48 0.62 -17.34
N ASN A 225 -22.78 1.28 -16.22
CA ASN A 225 -21.83 1.71 -15.20
C ASN A 225 -20.75 2.70 -15.71
N HIS A 226 -21.02 3.41 -16.80
CA HIS A 226 -20.16 4.46 -17.30
C HIS A 226 -20.35 5.73 -16.45
N ILE A 227 -19.24 6.38 -16.07
CA ILE A 227 -19.31 7.62 -15.28
C ILE A 227 -19.82 8.76 -16.14
N THR A 228 -20.88 9.42 -15.67
CA THR A 228 -21.59 10.48 -16.43
C THR A 228 -21.06 11.88 -16.17
N ILE A 229 -20.00 12.03 -15.35
CA ILE A 229 -19.41 13.34 -15.03
C ILE A 229 -18.76 13.89 -16.30
N PRO A 230 -19.16 15.11 -16.76
CA PRO A 230 -18.58 15.72 -17.95
C PRO A 230 -17.06 15.86 -17.85
N GLY A 231 -16.35 15.46 -18.90
CA GLY A 231 -14.88 15.53 -18.95
C GLY A 231 -14.15 14.41 -18.22
N PHE A 232 -14.84 13.49 -17.58
CA PHE A 232 -14.17 12.41 -16.82
C PHE A 232 -13.23 11.57 -17.70
N TYR A 233 -13.62 11.31 -18.94
CA TYR A 233 -12.86 10.49 -19.90
C TYR A 233 -12.01 11.29 -20.89
N ASP A 234 -12.00 12.63 -20.84
CA ASP A 234 -11.34 13.48 -21.86
C ASP A 234 -9.81 13.24 -21.94
N LYS A 235 -9.18 12.78 -20.87
CA LYS A 235 -7.74 12.51 -20.79
C LYS A 235 -7.41 11.02 -20.83
N VAL A 236 -8.39 10.16 -21.05
CA VAL A 236 -8.15 8.70 -21.13
C VAL A 236 -7.48 8.39 -22.46
N GLU A 237 -6.30 7.82 -22.40
CA GLU A 237 -5.56 7.33 -23.56
C GLU A 237 -6.00 5.90 -23.89
N GLU A 238 -6.35 5.68 -25.17
CA GLU A 238 -6.71 4.34 -25.64
C GLU A 238 -5.46 3.47 -25.74
N LEU A 239 -5.53 2.26 -25.18
CA LEU A 239 -4.47 1.27 -25.32
C LEU A 239 -4.27 0.92 -26.80
N SER A 240 -3.02 0.88 -27.23
CA SER A 240 -2.65 0.37 -28.55
C SER A 240 -3.04 -1.11 -28.73
N LYS A 241 -3.08 -1.57 -29.98
CA LYS A 241 -3.36 -2.99 -30.26
C LYS A 241 -2.32 -3.92 -29.64
N ASP A 242 -1.06 -3.49 -29.60
CA ASP A 242 0.04 -4.28 -29.07
C ASP A 242 -0.05 -4.38 -27.54
N GLU A 243 -0.34 -3.27 -26.86
CA GLU A 243 -0.59 -3.28 -25.40
C GLU A 243 -1.78 -4.16 -25.03
N ARG A 244 -2.89 -4.08 -25.78
CA ARG A 244 -4.05 -4.97 -25.57
C ARG A 244 -3.67 -6.45 -25.79
N ALA A 245 -2.84 -6.75 -26.77
CA ALA A 245 -2.37 -8.10 -27.04
C ALA A 245 -1.46 -8.63 -25.93
N GLU A 246 -0.58 -7.78 -25.38
CA GLU A 246 0.24 -8.15 -24.22
C GLU A 246 -0.61 -8.37 -22.96
N MET A 247 -1.55 -7.48 -22.70
CA MET A 247 -2.47 -7.64 -21.55
C MET A 247 -3.33 -8.91 -21.66
N ALA A 248 -3.72 -9.31 -22.88
CA ALA A 248 -4.49 -10.53 -23.12
C ALA A 248 -3.70 -11.83 -22.87
N LYS A 249 -2.38 -11.78 -22.80
CA LYS A 249 -1.53 -12.96 -22.46
C LYS A 249 -1.58 -13.33 -20.98
N ARG A 250 -2.11 -12.44 -20.13
CA ARG A 250 -2.22 -12.74 -18.71
C ARG A 250 -3.17 -13.91 -18.49
N PRO A 251 -2.83 -14.86 -17.62
CA PRO A 251 -3.78 -15.89 -17.21
C PRO A 251 -4.91 -15.22 -16.42
N TYR A 252 -6.06 -15.08 -17.03
CA TYR A 252 -7.24 -14.50 -16.44
C TYR A 252 -8.41 -15.44 -16.66
N SER A 253 -9.05 -15.82 -15.58
CA SER A 253 -10.33 -16.53 -15.59
C SER A 253 -11.37 -15.65 -14.90
N GLU A 254 -12.43 -15.32 -15.61
CA GLU A 254 -13.54 -14.56 -15.03
C GLU A 254 -14.25 -15.35 -13.91
N GLU A 255 -14.23 -16.68 -14.01
CA GLU A 255 -14.80 -17.59 -13.01
C GLU A 255 -13.99 -17.58 -11.71
N ASP A 256 -12.65 -17.57 -11.80
CA ASP A 256 -11.78 -17.50 -10.63
C ASP A 256 -11.76 -16.11 -9.99
N TYR A 257 -12.10 -15.08 -10.75
CA TYR A 257 -12.12 -13.69 -10.30
C TYR A 257 -13.40 -13.34 -9.52
N LYS A 258 -14.52 -14.00 -9.81
CA LYS A 258 -15.83 -13.80 -9.17
C LYS A 258 -16.02 -14.70 -7.96
#